data_f2ef9b44a755326dc69f59c1e061bcda
#
_entry.id   f2ef9b44a755326dc69f59c1e061bcda
#
_cell.length_a   1.000
_cell.length_b   1.000
_cell.length_c   1.000
_cell.angle_alpha   90.00
_cell.angle_beta   90.00
_cell.angle_gamma   90.00
#
_symmetry.space_group_name_H-M   'P 1'
#
loop_
_entity.id
_entity.type
_entity.pdbx_description
1 polymer ?
#
loop_
_entity_poly.entity_id
_entity_poly.type
_entity_poly.pdbx_seq_one_letter_code
_entity_poly.pdbx_strand_id
1 'polypeptide(L)'
;MLISRWYDPANLMRAGSPIRSFLWVIFLSALIHVPAEAARPFVTDDARLTTAGSCQLESWTRFYADSTEVWALPACNPTGHLEFTLGGGQARYQDASLSASEDYVLQAKTLFRPLDTNGWGWGAAVGTVRHPQINPGPNLHGNTYIYFPLSVSFADDRVVMHLNTGWLHDKSLSRERLTWGIGSEINATHRLTLVAESFGDDLASAYWQTGVRYAIIPHLFQVDATVGRQTGASDAYRWFSFGVRFTPASLF
;
A
#
# COMPACT_ATOMS: atom_id res chain seq x y z
N MET A 1 -76.00 -6.10 44.73
CA MET A 1 -76.52 -5.47 43.50
C MET A 1 -75.35 -5.34 42.53
N LEU A 2 -75.44 -6.14 41.47
CA LEU A 2 -74.41 -6.36 40.44
C LEU A 2 -74.30 -5.11 39.53
N ILE A 3 -73.06 -4.78 39.11
CA ILE A 3 -72.82 -4.22 37.77
C ILE A 3 -71.44 -4.73 37.26
N SER A 4 -71.48 -5.59 36.27
CA SER A 4 -70.44 -6.08 35.46
C SER A 4 -69.83 -4.96 34.58
N ARG A 5 -68.48 -4.87 34.47
CA ARG A 5 -67.81 -4.11 33.37
C ARG A 5 -67.10 -5.10 32.49
N TRP A 6 -67.45 -5.03 31.24
CA TRP A 6 -66.95 -5.75 30.10
C TRP A 6 -65.50 -5.36 29.83
N TYR A 7 -64.67 -6.34 29.64
CA TYR A 7 -63.28 -6.20 29.13
C TYR A 7 -63.31 -6.21 27.62
N ASP A 8 -62.88 -5.09 26.99
CA ASP A 8 -62.76 -4.98 25.55
C ASP A 8 -61.35 -5.41 25.11
N PRO A 9 -61.16 -6.48 24.31
CA PRO A 9 -59.82 -7.03 23.93
C PRO A 9 -59.21 -6.32 22.73
N ALA A 10 -59.73 -5.15 22.26
CA ALA A 10 -59.29 -4.54 21.00
C ALA A 10 -58.13 -3.53 21.09
N ASN A 11 -57.56 -3.27 22.29
CA ASN A 11 -56.53 -2.22 22.47
C ASN A 11 -55.11 -2.70 22.70
N LEU A 12 -54.77 -3.97 22.38
CA LEU A 12 -53.42 -4.53 22.59
C LEU A 12 -52.56 -4.72 21.34
N MET A 13 -52.90 -4.06 20.24
CA MET A 13 -52.09 -4.12 19.01
C MET A 13 -51.70 -2.74 18.46
N ARG A 14 -51.02 -1.92 19.25
CA ARG A 14 -50.27 -0.76 18.75
C ARG A 14 -49.16 -0.35 19.70
N ALA A 15 -48.22 -1.28 19.96
CA ALA A 15 -46.90 -0.93 20.46
C ALA A 15 -45.90 -1.57 19.53
N GLY A 16 -45.57 -0.87 18.43
CA GLY A 16 -44.46 -1.22 17.56
C GLY A 16 -43.17 -1.18 18.35
N SER A 17 -42.60 -2.33 18.60
CA SER A 17 -41.40 -2.47 19.43
C SER A 17 -40.21 -1.74 18.77
N PRO A 18 -39.51 -0.83 19.44
CA PRO A 18 -38.33 -0.13 18.92
C PRO A 18 -37.15 -1.08 18.67
N ILE A 19 -37.23 -2.31 19.14
CA ILE A 19 -36.20 -3.33 18.98
C ILE A 19 -36.05 -3.82 17.52
N ARG A 20 -37.13 -3.85 16.75
CA ARG A 20 -37.04 -4.28 15.33
C ARG A 20 -36.33 -3.25 14.44
N SER A 21 -36.48 -1.97 14.71
CA SER A 21 -35.81 -0.91 13.96
C SER A 21 -34.32 -0.83 14.28
N PHE A 22 -33.91 -1.20 15.49
CA PHE A 22 -32.51 -1.21 15.90
C PHE A 22 -31.73 -2.37 15.28
N LEU A 23 -32.36 -3.53 15.07
CA LEU A 23 -31.74 -4.69 14.41
C LEU A 23 -31.51 -4.45 12.91
N TRP A 24 -32.36 -3.68 12.23
CA TRP A 24 -32.14 -3.33 10.82
C TRP A 24 -31.00 -2.34 10.60
N VAL A 25 -30.75 -1.42 11.51
CA VAL A 25 -29.62 -0.49 11.47
C VAL A 25 -28.30 -1.23 11.73
N ILE A 26 -28.27 -2.23 12.62
CA ILE A 26 -27.09 -3.04 12.87
C ILE A 26 -26.78 -3.98 11.67
N PHE A 27 -27.81 -4.49 11.00
CA PHE A 27 -27.62 -5.37 9.84
C PHE A 27 -27.19 -4.65 8.57
N LEU A 28 -27.52 -3.35 8.43
CA LEU A 28 -27.08 -2.54 7.28
C LEU A 28 -25.65 -2.01 7.43
N SER A 29 -25.13 -1.94 8.67
CA SER A 29 -23.75 -1.52 8.94
C SER A 29 -22.71 -2.65 8.72
N ALA A 30 -23.15 -3.89 8.57
CA ALA A 30 -22.27 -5.06 8.46
C ALA A 30 -21.87 -5.42 7.01
N LEU A 31 -22.28 -4.66 5.99
CA LEU A 31 -22.11 -5.02 4.59
C LEU A 31 -21.20 -4.10 3.77
N ILE A 32 -20.48 -3.17 4.42
CA ILE A 32 -19.44 -2.41 3.71
C ILE A 32 -18.07 -2.94 4.16
N HIS A 33 -17.73 -4.15 3.72
CA HIS A 33 -16.35 -4.58 3.67
C HIS A 33 -15.71 -3.88 2.47
N VAL A 34 -15.19 -2.68 2.69
CA VAL A 34 -14.32 -2.03 1.71
C VAL A 34 -12.92 -2.57 1.99
N PRO A 35 -12.28 -3.28 1.04
CA PRO A 35 -10.94 -3.79 1.23
C PRO A 35 -10.00 -2.64 1.60
N ALA A 36 -9.22 -2.83 2.65
CA ALA A 36 -8.16 -1.89 3.01
C ALA A 36 -7.11 -1.93 1.90
N GLU A 37 -7.03 -0.88 1.12
CA GLU A 37 -6.00 -0.73 0.10
C GLU A 37 -4.68 -0.36 0.77
N ALA A 38 -3.65 -1.15 0.56
CA ALA A 38 -2.33 -0.87 1.07
C ALA A 38 -1.29 -0.91 -0.04
N ALA A 39 -0.45 0.11 -0.14
CA ALA A 39 0.77 0.08 -0.89
C ALA A 39 1.87 0.77 -0.07
N ARG A 40 1.93 2.09 0.01
CA ARG A 40 2.88 2.82 0.85
C ARG A 40 2.68 2.56 2.37
N PRO A 41 3.74 2.54 3.21
CA PRO A 41 5.13 2.94 2.94
C PRO A 41 6.08 1.81 2.52
N PHE A 42 5.60 0.65 2.14
CA PHE A 42 6.42 -0.52 1.84
C PHE A 42 7.26 -0.38 0.56
N VAL A 43 8.43 -1.05 0.56
CA VAL A 43 9.17 -1.48 -0.62
C VAL A 43 8.66 -2.84 -1.09
N THR A 44 8.28 -3.70 -0.14
CA THR A 44 7.61 -4.97 -0.39
C THR A 44 6.19 -4.69 -0.86
N ASP A 45 5.90 -4.94 -2.13
CA ASP A 45 4.57 -4.69 -2.71
C ASP A 45 3.53 -5.71 -2.23
N ASP A 46 2.27 -5.35 -2.35
CA ASP A 46 1.14 -6.18 -1.92
C ASP A 46 0.37 -6.80 -3.11
N ALA A 47 -0.52 -7.73 -2.85
CA ALA A 47 -1.41 -8.32 -3.84
C ALA A 47 -2.73 -7.56 -3.96
N ARG A 48 -2.65 -6.22 -4.15
CA ARG A 48 -3.78 -5.32 -4.39
C ARG A 48 -3.47 -4.40 -5.57
N LEU A 49 -4.50 -3.91 -6.24
CA LEU A 49 -4.43 -2.88 -7.27
C LEU A 49 -5.20 -1.65 -6.82
N THR A 50 -4.88 -0.52 -7.38
CA THR A 50 -5.72 0.67 -7.30
C THR A 50 -7.16 0.33 -7.74
N THR A 51 -8.14 1.00 -7.16
CA THR A 51 -9.56 0.82 -7.50
C THR A 51 -9.79 0.87 -9.00
N ALA A 52 -10.61 -0.06 -9.52
CA ALA A 52 -10.98 -0.11 -10.93
C ALA A 52 -11.60 1.22 -11.41
N GLY A 53 -11.19 1.70 -12.58
CA GLY A 53 -11.65 2.98 -13.12
C GLY A 53 -11.08 4.18 -12.36
N SER A 54 -9.99 4.02 -11.61
CA SER A 54 -9.38 5.09 -10.83
C SER A 54 -7.84 5.11 -10.96
N CYS A 55 -7.27 6.17 -10.41
CA CYS A 55 -5.84 6.31 -10.21
C CYS A 55 -5.55 6.59 -8.74
N GLN A 56 -4.34 6.30 -8.29
CA GLN A 56 -3.80 6.73 -7.01
C GLN A 56 -2.53 7.55 -7.23
N LEU A 57 -2.20 8.40 -6.28
CA LEU A 57 -0.91 9.07 -6.21
C LEU A 57 -0.26 8.70 -4.89
N GLU A 58 0.91 8.12 -4.97
CA GLU A 58 1.82 7.94 -3.84
C GLU A 58 2.97 8.91 -3.97
N SER A 59 3.27 9.65 -2.90
CA SER A 59 4.39 10.58 -2.87
C SER A 59 5.05 10.54 -1.51
N TRP A 60 6.37 10.65 -1.48
CA TRP A 60 7.12 10.66 -0.22
C TRP A 60 8.42 11.41 -0.32
N THR A 61 8.90 11.83 0.83
CA THR A 61 10.26 12.31 1.03
C THR A 61 10.98 11.36 1.97
N ARG A 62 12.22 11.02 1.64
CA ARG A 62 13.11 10.21 2.45
C ARG A 62 14.38 11.01 2.75
N PHE A 63 14.71 11.09 4.03
CA PHE A 63 15.83 11.85 4.54
C PHE A 63 16.92 10.89 5.00
N TYR A 64 18.09 10.97 4.37
CA TYR A 64 19.32 10.33 4.80
C TYR A 64 20.24 11.32 5.49
N ALA A 65 21.35 10.85 6.02
CA ALA A 65 22.33 11.73 6.66
C ALA A 65 22.99 12.71 5.68
N ASP A 66 23.11 12.34 4.40
CA ASP A 66 23.85 13.07 3.36
C ASP A 66 23.00 13.46 2.14
N SER A 67 21.76 13.03 2.10
CA SER A 67 20.88 13.25 0.94
C SER A 67 19.40 13.30 1.31
N THR A 68 18.60 13.83 0.41
CA THR A 68 17.14 13.84 0.50
C THR A 68 16.56 13.38 -0.83
N GLU A 69 15.67 12.39 -0.78
CA GLU A 69 14.93 11.90 -1.93
C GLU A 69 13.47 12.35 -1.87
N VAL A 70 12.92 12.72 -3.02
CA VAL A 70 11.48 13.00 -3.19
C VAL A 70 10.98 12.16 -4.35
N TRP A 71 9.87 11.47 -4.14
CA TRP A 71 9.26 10.56 -5.11
C TRP A 71 7.79 10.90 -5.33
N ALA A 72 7.31 10.65 -6.55
CA ALA A 72 5.89 10.69 -6.89
C ALA A 72 5.58 9.58 -7.91
N LEU A 73 4.70 8.66 -7.54
CA LEU A 73 4.30 7.50 -8.32
C LEU A 73 2.77 7.49 -8.53
N PRO A 74 2.25 8.18 -9.53
CA PRO A 74 0.87 7.96 -9.97
C PRO A 74 0.72 6.56 -10.57
N ALA A 75 -0.34 5.86 -10.18
CA ALA A 75 -0.71 4.54 -10.69
C ALA A 75 -2.20 4.52 -11.04
N CYS A 76 -2.56 3.97 -12.19
CA CYS A 76 -3.93 3.93 -12.69
C CYS A 76 -4.34 2.50 -13.06
N ASN A 77 -5.58 2.11 -12.71
CA ASN A 77 -6.18 0.82 -13.02
C ASN A 77 -7.43 1.00 -13.90
N PRO A 78 -7.29 1.17 -15.22
CA PRO A 78 -8.42 1.47 -16.10
C PRO A 78 -9.40 0.30 -16.26
N THR A 79 -8.94 -0.94 -16.14
CA THR A 79 -9.72 -2.13 -16.46
C THR A 79 -10.18 -2.96 -15.26
N GLY A 80 -9.67 -2.64 -14.05
CA GLY A 80 -9.88 -3.45 -12.85
C GLY A 80 -8.88 -4.60 -12.69
N HIS A 81 -8.11 -4.93 -13.72
CA HIS A 81 -7.20 -6.08 -13.73
C HIS A 81 -5.74 -5.72 -14.00
N LEU A 82 -5.48 -4.51 -14.44
CA LEU A 82 -4.16 -4.08 -14.85
C LEU A 82 -3.89 -2.65 -14.39
N GLU A 83 -2.89 -2.50 -13.55
CA GLU A 83 -2.42 -1.22 -13.03
C GLU A 83 -1.14 -0.80 -13.77
N PHE A 84 -1.10 0.46 -14.18
CA PHE A 84 0.08 1.10 -14.74
C PHE A 84 0.57 2.19 -13.80
N THR A 85 1.85 2.13 -13.45
CA THR A 85 2.55 3.18 -12.68
C THR A 85 3.52 3.89 -13.60
N LEU A 86 3.45 5.21 -13.63
CA LEU A 86 4.41 6.07 -14.33
C LEU A 86 4.78 7.22 -13.40
N GLY A 87 6.03 7.34 -13.06
CA GLY A 87 6.46 8.38 -12.14
C GLY A 87 7.97 8.44 -12.00
N GLY A 88 8.44 8.96 -10.87
CA GLY A 88 9.87 9.05 -10.62
C GLY A 88 10.21 9.75 -9.32
N GLY A 89 11.50 9.97 -9.15
CA GLY A 89 12.05 10.64 -7.98
C GLY A 89 13.28 11.47 -8.32
N GLN A 90 13.65 12.31 -7.34
CA GLN A 90 14.87 13.09 -7.39
C GLN A 90 15.59 12.93 -6.05
N ALA A 91 16.89 12.66 -6.11
CA ALA A 91 17.77 12.72 -4.96
C ALA A 91 18.64 14.00 -5.03
N ARG A 92 18.75 14.69 -3.90
CA ARG A 92 19.63 15.85 -3.72
C ARG A 92 20.63 15.54 -2.61
N TYR A 93 21.90 15.76 -2.90
CA TYR A 93 22.99 15.53 -1.97
C TYR A 93 23.32 16.83 -1.23
N GLN A 94 23.79 16.72 0.02
CA GLN A 94 24.25 17.85 0.80
C GLN A 94 25.59 18.38 0.27
N ASP A 95 26.42 17.49 -0.31
CA ASP A 95 27.64 17.88 -1.01
C ASP A 95 27.27 18.55 -2.36
N ALA A 96 27.46 19.86 -2.43
CA ALA A 96 27.17 20.66 -3.61
C ALA A 96 28.01 20.27 -4.85
N SER A 97 29.08 19.49 -4.68
CA SER A 97 29.88 18.96 -5.79
C SER A 97 29.19 17.78 -6.50
N LEU A 98 28.20 17.13 -5.85
CA LEU A 98 27.42 16.04 -6.41
C LEU A 98 26.18 16.60 -7.12
N SER A 99 25.98 16.16 -8.36
CA SER A 99 24.77 16.49 -9.11
C SER A 99 23.57 15.76 -8.51
N ALA A 100 22.39 16.41 -8.53
CA ALA A 100 21.14 15.72 -8.21
C ALA A 100 20.93 14.53 -9.17
N SER A 101 20.43 13.42 -8.67
CA SER A 101 20.04 12.29 -9.51
C SER A 101 18.52 12.27 -9.72
N GLU A 102 18.08 11.79 -10.88
CA GLU A 102 16.68 11.67 -11.23
C GLU A 102 16.39 10.25 -11.70
N ASP A 103 15.30 9.68 -11.21
CA ASP A 103 14.85 8.35 -11.58
C ASP A 103 13.46 8.44 -12.21
N TYR A 104 13.23 7.63 -13.26
CA TYR A 104 11.93 7.50 -13.91
C TYR A 104 11.49 6.05 -13.88
N VAL A 105 10.26 5.82 -13.48
CA VAL A 105 9.66 4.48 -13.31
C VAL A 105 8.52 4.29 -14.29
N LEU A 106 8.52 3.14 -14.95
CA LEU A 106 7.38 2.61 -15.69
C LEU A 106 7.15 1.17 -15.23
N GLN A 107 5.94 0.87 -14.74
CA GLN A 107 5.57 -0.45 -14.26
C GLN A 107 4.17 -0.83 -14.71
N ALA A 108 3.95 -2.12 -14.96
CA ALA A 108 2.65 -2.73 -15.09
C ALA A 108 2.50 -3.85 -14.05
N LYS A 109 1.34 -3.92 -13.40
CA LYS A 109 1.02 -4.91 -12.36
C LYS A 109 -0.35 -5.51 -12.61
N THR A 110 -0.47 -6.82 -12.42
CA THR A 110 -1.73 -7.57 -12.50
C THR A 110 -1.83 -8.57 -11.38
N LEU A 111 -3.05 -8.93 -10.99
CA LEU A 111 -3.30 -9.97 -10.00
C LEU A 111 -3.88 -11.21 -10.70
N PHE A 112 -3.32 -12.36 -10.37
CA PHE A 112 -3.88 -13.67 -10.74
C PHE A 112 -4.94 -14.10 -9.75
N ARG A 113 -4.81 -13.65 -8.50
CA ARG A 113 -5.79 -13.77 -7.44
C ARG A 113 -5.76 -12.53 -6.57
N PRO A 114 -6.86 -11.76 -6.44
CA PRO A 114 -6.98 -10.68 -5.47
C PRO A 114 -6.87 -11.19 -4.04
N LEU A 115 -6.40 -10.34 -3.13
CA LEU A 115 -6.39 -10.64 -1.70
C LEU A 115 -7.81 -10.56 -1.14
N ASP A 116 -8.25 -11.66 -0.53
CA ASP A 116 -9.51 -11.74 0.22
C ASP A 116 -9.25 -11.61 1.73
N THR A 117 -10.26 -11.12 2.47
CA THR A 117 -10.25 -11.13 3.94
C THR A 117 -10.11 -12.56 4.47
N ASN A 118 -9.19 -12.77 5.43
CA ASN A 118 -8.81 -14.10 5.93
C ASN A 118 -8.37 -15.08 4.83
N GLY A 119 -7.86 -14.54 3.74
CA GLY A 119 -7.44 -15.28 2.57
C GLY A 119 -6.05 -14.90 2.10
N TRP A 120 -5.79 -15.14 0.83
CA TRP A 120 -4.52 -14.81 0.21
C TRP A 120 -4.73 -14.34 -1.24
N GLY A 121 -3.79 -13.55 -1.72
CA GLY A 121 -3.77 -13.09 -3.10
C GLY A 121 -2.35 -13.02 -3.63
N TRP A 122 -2.18 -13.05 -4.95
CA TRP A 122 -0.89 -12.92 -5.60
C TRP A 122 -1.01 -12.37 -7.03
N GLY A 123 0.11 -11.87 -7.52
CA GLY A 123 0.17 -11.29 -8.85
C GLY A 123 1.57 -11.26 -9.43
N ALA A 124 1.74 -10.44 -10.44
CA ALA A 124 3.03 -10.15 -11.04
C ALA A 124 3.11 -8.66 -11.39
N ALA A 125 4.31 -8.11 -11.26
CA ALA A 125 4.65 -6.79 -11.75
C ALA A 125 5.92 -6.86 -12.57
N VAL A 126 5.95 -6.09 -13.66
CA VAL A 126 7.13 -5.91 -14.50
C VAL A 126 7.34 -4.42 -14.72
N GLY A 127 8.59 -3.98 -14.69
CA GLY A 127 8.87 -2.57 -14.83
C GLY A 127 10.33 -2.28 -15.21
N THR A 128 10.56 -0.99 -15.36
CA THR A 128 11.90 -0.45 -15.60
C THR A 128 12.08 0.85 -14.85
N VAL A 129 13.27 1.06 -14.31
CA VAL A 129 13.70 2.32 -13.71
C VAL A 129 14.83 2.89 -14.55
N ARG A 130 14.65 4.09 -15.07
CA ARG A 130 15.70 4.81 -15.77
C ARG A 130 16.40 5.77 -14.84
N HIS A 131 17.73 5.67 -14.79
CA HIS A 131 18.63 6.58 -14.05
C HIS A 131 19.41 7.44 -15.04
N PRO A 132 18.90 8.59 -15.54
CA PRO A 132 19.50 9.33 -16.66
C PRO A 132 20.93 9.79 -16.39
N GLN A 133 21.27 10.03 -15.14
CA GLN A 133 22.62 10.50 -14.76
C GLN A 133 23.61 9.36 -14.55
N ILE A 134 23.12 8.17 -14.22
CA ILE A 134 23.95 6.96 -14.06
C ILE A 134 24.17 6.27 -15.42
N ASN A 135 23.18 6.33 -16.31
CA ASN A 135 23.21 5.76 -17.65
C ASN A 135 22.92 6.84 -18.72
N PRO A 136 23.83 7.78 -18.98
CA PRO A 136 23.61 8.79 -20.01
C PRO A 136 23.51 8.15 -21.40
N GLY A 137 22.44 8.45 -22.10
CA GLY A 137 22.20 7.97 -23.47
C GLY A 137 20.71 7.88 -23.81
N PRO A 138 20.34 7.72 -25.10
CA PRO A 138 18.95 7.66 -25.53
C PRO A 138 18.24 6.34 -25.15
N ASN A 139 18.85 5.55 -24.29
CA ASN A 139 18.39 4.22 -23.95
C ASN A 139 17.27 4.29 -22.88
N LEU A 140 16.05 3.95 -23.27
CA LEU A 140 14.90 3.82 -22.38
C LEU A 140 14.99 2.62 -21.43
N HIS A 141 16.00 1.77 -21.60
CA HIS A 141 16.23 0.59 -20.79
C HIS A 141 17.11 0.97 -19.59
N GLY A 142 16.50 1.35 -18.47
CA GLY A 142 17.13 1.39 -17.15
C GLY A 142 17.25 -0.01 -16.56
N ASN A 143 17.23 -0.13 -15.24
CA ASN A 143 17.09 -1.41 -14.59
C ASN A 143 15.73 -2.00 -14.96
N THR A 144 15.72 -3.25 -15.41
CA THR A 144 14.49 -3.98 -15.70
C THR A 144 14.26 -4.98 -14.60
N TYR A 145 13.01 -5.13 -14.18
CA TYR A 145 12.67 -6.03 -13.08
C TYR A 145 11.33 -6.74 -13.32
N ILE A 146 11.21 -7.88 -12.68
CA ILE A 146 9.95 -8.59 -12.50
C ILE A 146 9.88 -9.07 -11.06
N TYR A 147 8.73 -8.97 -10.41
CA TYR A 147 8.50 -9.56 -9.09
C TYR A 147 7.08 -10.09 -8.96
N PHE A 148 6.91 -10.98 -7.99
CA PHE A 148 5.66 -11.67 -7.69
C PHE A 148 5.25 -11.34 -6.25
N PRO A 149 4.29 -10.43 -6.04
CA PRO A 149 3.74 -10.15 -4.74
C PRO A 149 2.77 -11.25 -4.32
N LEU A 150 2.90 -11.70 -3.09
CA LEU A 150 1.97 -12.58 -2.38
C LEU A 150 1.55 -11.88 -1.09
N SER A 151 0.25 -11.82 -0.82
CA SER A 151 -0.28 -11.30 0.44
C SER A 151 -1.18 -12.33 1.09
N VAL A 152 -1.14 -12.40 2.43
CA VAL A 152 -1.98 -13.29 3.24
C VAL A 152 -2.59 -12.47 4.37
N SER A 153 -3.92 -12.52 4.49
CA SER A 153 -4.70 -11.84 5.51
C SER A 153 -5.14 -12.80 6.62
N PHE A 154 -5.13 -12.32 7.86
CA PHE A 154 -5.52 -13.04 9.06
C PHE A 154 -6.37 -12.15 9.97
N ALA A 155 -7.19 -12.81 10.81
CA ALA A 155 -7.96 -12.17 11.88
C ALA A 155 -8.80 -10.97 11.40
N ASP A 156 -9.56 -11.16 10.32
CA ASP A 156 -10.42 -10.15 9.69
C ASP A 156 -9.63 -8.91 9.27
N ASP A 157 -8.56 -9.14 8.52
CA ASP A 157 -7.61 -8.13 8.03
C ASP A 157 -6.85 -7.36 9.13
N ARG A 158 -6.88 -7.83 10.39
CA ARG A 158 -6.09 -7.20 11.46
C ARG A 158 -4.59 -7.38 11.26
N VAL A 159 -4.18 -8.47 10.64
CA VAL A 159 -2.80 -8.75 10.30
C VAL A 159 -2.75 -9.15 8.83
N VAL A 160 -1.93 -8.45 8.05
CA VAL A 160 -1.67 -8.80 6.65
C VAL A 160 -0.16 -8.94 6.47
N MET A 161 0.25 -10.07 5.92
CA MET A 161 1.65 -10.36 5.59
C MET A 161 1.85 -10.25 4.08
N HIS A 162 2.98 -9.67 3.68
CA HIS A 162 3.39 -9.52 2.29
C HIS A 162 4.72 -10.22 2.05
N LEU A 163 4.84 -10.92 0.95
CA LEU A 163 6.06 -11.59 0.50
C LEU A 163 6.28 -11.24 -0.97
N ASN A 164 7.49 -10.80 -1.30
CA ASN A 164 7.90 -10.59 -2.68
C ASN A 164 9.09 -11.46 -3.00
N THR A 165 9.11 -12.00 -4.19
CA THR A 165 10.30 -12.57 -4.82
C THR A 165 10.38 -12.03 -6.24
N GLY A 166 11.58 -11.74 -6.71
CA GLY A 166 11.74 -11.12 -8.01
C GLY A 166 13.15 -11.24 -8.55
N TRP A 167 13.30 -10.68 -9.72
CA TRP A 167 14.56 -10.59 -10.45
C TRP A 167 14.76 -9.17 -10.95
N LEU A 168 15.97 -8.68 -10.90
CA LEU A 168 16.39 -7.36 -11.33
C LEU A 168 17.64 -7.46 -12.20
N HIS A 169 17.61 -6.88 -13.39
CA HIS A 169 18.80 -6.61 -14.20
C HIS A 169 19.35 -5.23 -13.88
N ASP A 170 20.48 -5.17 -13.18
CA ASP A 170 21.20 -3.93 -12.91
C ASP A 170 22.11 -3.61 -14.12
N LYS A 171 21.65 -2.69 -14.95
CA LYS A 171 22.35 -2.30 -16.17
C LYS A 171 23.67 -1.58 -15.89
N SER A 172 23.76 -0.81 -14.82
CA SER A 172 24.96 -0.03 -14.46
C SER A 172 26.12 -0.94 -14.08
N LEU A 173 25.82 -2.05 -13.41
CA LEU A 173 26.78 -3.04 -12.98
C LEU A 173 26.83 -4.27 -13.91
N SER A 174 25.93 -4.35 -14.90
CA SER A 174 25.74 -5.53 -15.77
C SER A 174 25.57 -6.80 -14.96
N ARG A 175 24.73 -6.75 -13.92
CA ARG A 175 24.51 -7.87 -12.99
C ARG A 175 23.03 -8.19 -12.86
N GLU A 176 22.79 -9.49 -12.71
CA GLU A 176 21.49 -10.03 -12.32
C GLU A 176 21.42 -10.13 -10.80
N ARG A 177 20.23 -9.83 -10.23
CA ARG A 177 19.99 -9.94 -8.78
C ARG A 177 18.67 -10.62 -8.53
N LEU A 178 18.62 -11.51 -7.56
CA LEU A 178 17.39 -12.03 -7.01
C LEU A 178 16.94 -11.12 -5.87
N THR A 179 15.74 -10.57 -5.98
CA THR A 179 15.16 -9.65 -4.99
C THR A 179 14.16 -10.38 -4.11
N TRP A 180 14.02 -9.92 -2.88
CA TRP A 180 13.08 -10.45 -1.93
C TRP A 180 12.58 -9.36 -0.97
N GLY A 181 11.40 -9.58 -0.42
CA GLY A 181 10.81 -8.73 0.61
C GLY A 181 9.83 -9.50 1.47
N ILE A 182 9.78 -9.17 2.75
CA ILE A 182 8.76 -9.63 3.69
C ILE A 182 8.28 -8.42 4.48
N GLY A 183 6.97 -8.19 4.48
CA GLY A 183 6.33 -7.08 5.16
C GLY A 183 5.14 -7.53 5.99
N SER A 184 4.75 -6.71 6.96
CA SER A 184 3.56 -6.92 7.77
C SER A 184 2.83 -5.61 8.04
N GLU A 185 1.51 -5.66 7.93
CA GLU A 185 0.57 -4.63 8.37
C GLU A 185 -0.20 -5.13 9.59
N ILE A 186 -0.26 -4.33 10.64
CA ILE A 186 -1.08 -4.60 11.81
C ILE A 186 -2.07 -3.44 11.97
N ASN A 187 -3.32 -3.68 11.64
CA ASN A 187 -4.40 -2.71 11.77
C ASN A 187 -4.78 -2.56 13.25
N ALA A 188 -4.11 -1.64 13.95
CA ALA A 188 -4.34 -1.36 15.37
C ALA A 188 -5.72 -0.74 15.61
N THR A 189 -6.20 0.09 14.67
CA THR A 189 -7.56 0.64 14.61
C THR A 189 -8.01 0.72 13.14
N HIS A 190 -9.27 1.12 12.90
CA HIS A 190 -9.77 1.38 11.54
C HIS A 190 -9.07 2.54 10.80
N ARG A 191 -8.18 3.28 11.47
CA ARG A 191 -7.40 4.39 10.87
C ARG A 191 -5.90 4.24 11.04
N LEU A 192 -5.44 3.47 12.03
CA LEU A 192 -4.03 3.36 12.36
C LEU A 192 -3.54 1.95 12.04
N THR A 193 -2.54 1.87 11.17
CA THR A 193 -1.82 0.65 10.82
C THR A 193 -0.36 0.78 11.22
N LEU A 194 0.15 -0.20 11.93
CA LEU A 194 1.59 -0.36 12.17
C LEU A 194 2.18 -1.17 11.03
N VAL A 195 3.37 -0.80 10.58
CA VAL A 195 4.05 -1.43 9.45
C VAL A 195 5.47 -1.81 9.83
N ALA A 196 5.91 -2.96 9.34
CA ALA A 196 7.29 -3.40 9.45
C ALA A 196 7.65 -4.27 8.25
N GLU A 197 8.85 -4.10 7.69
CA GLU A 197 9.35 -4.95 6.62
C GLU A 197 10.85 -5.13 6.68
N SER A 198 11.32 -6.21 6.01
CA SER A 198 12.70 -6.41 5.63
C SER A 198 12.75 -6.81 4.16
N PHE A 199 13.72 -6.27 3.43
CA PHE A 199 13.85 -6.48 2.00
C PHE A 199 15.30 -6.38 1.56
N GLY A 200 15.60 -6.86 0.37
CA GLY A 200 16.96 -6.84 -0.18
C GLY A 200 17.11 -7.67 -1.43
N ASP A 201 18.35 -7.94 -1.76
CA ASP A 201 18.76 -8.82 -2.84
C ASP A 201 19.79 -9.85 -2.35
N ASP A 202 20.21 -10.76 -3.25
CA ASP A 202 21.17 -11.84 -2.96
C ASP A 202 22.62 -11.37 -2.90
N LEU A 203 22.93 -10.10 -3.23
CA LEU A 203 24.29 -9.57 -3.30
C LEU A 203 24.62 -8.59 -2.18
N ALA A 204 23.63 -8.01 -1.52
CA ALA A 204 23.79 -6.97 -0.51
C ALA A 204 23.18 -7.33 0.83
N SER A 205 23.60 -6.65 1.90
CA SER A 205 22.96 -6.76 3.20
C SER A 205 21.52 -6.26 3.15
N ALA A 206 20.61 -6.97 3.83
CA ALA A 206 19.22 -6.64 3.90
C ALA A 206 18.96 -5.25 4.51
N TYR A 207 17.89 -4.64 4.08
CA TYR A 207 17.31 -3.44 4.70
C TYR A 207 16.12 -3.84 5.59
N TRP A 208 15.81 -2.99 6.53
CA TRP A 208 14.57 -3.07 7.27
C TRP A 208 14.00 -1.67 7.51
N GLN A 209 12.69 -1.58 7.61
CA GLN A 209 12.01 -0.38 8.07
C GLN A 209 10.78 -0.73 8.91
N THR A 210 10.39 0.21 9.76
CA THR A 210 9.16 0.15 10.54
C THR A 210 8.55 1.54 10.65
N GLY A 211 7.25 1.60 10.88
CA GLY A 211 6.55 2.86 10.98
C GLY A 211 5.06 2.72 11.17
N VAL A 212 4.38 3.80 10.82
CA VAL A 212 2.93 3.92 10.98
C VAL A 212 2.31 4.51 9.71
N ARG A 213 1.06 4.12 9.45
CA ARG A 213 0.18 4.70 8.45
C ARG A 213 -1.09 5.15 9.14
N TYR A 214 -1.58 6.33 8.80
CA TYR A 214 -2.82 6.88 9.34
C TYR A 214 -3.76 7.35 8.23
N ALA A 215 -4.98 6.80 8.20
CA ALA A 215 -6.03 7.20 7.28
C ALA A 215 -6.71 8.48 7.80
N ILE A 216 -6.34 9.63 7.26
CA ILE A 216 -6.98 10.91 7.57
C ILE A 216 -8.43 10.88 7.08
N ILE A 217 -8.62 10.46 5.83
CA ILE A 217 -9.92 10.16 5.23
C ILE A 217 -9.83 8.72 4.74
N PRO A 218 -10.51 7.75 5.41
CA PRO A 218 -10.49 6.35 5.00
C PRO A 218 -10.74 6.19 3.50
N HIS A 219 -9.96 5.32 2.86
CA HIS A 219 -9.99 5.00 1.42
C HIS A 219 -9.64 6.15 0.45
N LEU A 220 -9.45 7.37 0.93
CA LEU A 220 -9.15 8.52 0.06
C LEU A 220 -7.76 9.11 0.33
N PHE A 221 -7.44 9.41 1.59
CA PHE A 221 -6.21 10.12 1.93
C PHE A 221 -5.55 9.55 3.18
N GLN A 222 -4.32 9.12 3.00
CA GLN A 222 -3.48 8.52 4.04
C GLN A 222 -2.15 9.25 4.12
N VAL A 223 -1.57 9.25 5.32
CA VAL A 223 -0.20 9.68 5.58
C VAL A 223 0.57 8.56 6.24
N ASP A 224 1.86 8.51 6.03
CA ASP A 224 2.74 7.53 6.65
C ASP A 224 4.05 8.16 7.11
N ALA A 225 4.69 7.53 8.08
CA ALA A 225 6.04 7.83 8.51
C ALA A 225 6.79 6.56 8.86
N THR A 226 8.03 6.43 8.39
CA THR A 226 8.88 5.27 8.67
C THR A 226 10.29 5.67 9.05
N VAL A 227 10.96 4.78 9.78
CA VAL A 227 12.40 4.78 9.99
C VAL A 227 12.97 3.46 9.49
N GLY A 228 14.15 3.49 8.87
CA GLY A 228 14.78 2.28 8.37
C GLY A 228 16.29 2.42 8.24
N ARG A 229 16.94 1.30 7.95
CA ARG A 229 18.37 1.24 7.70
C ARG A 229 18.78 -0.05 7.01
N GLN A 230 20.00 -0.09 6.48
CA GLN A 230 20.64 -1.33 6.04
C GLN A 230 21.27 -2.05 7.23
N THR A 231 21.10 -3.37 7.30
CA THR A 231 21.68 -4.22 8.35
C THR A 231 23.21 -4.22 8.26
N GLY A 232 23.87 -4.01 9.39
CA GLY A 232 25.34 -4.01 9.46
C GLY A 232 26.03 -2.78 8.86
N ALA A 233 25.30 -1.86 8.24
CA ALA A 233 25.86 -0.65 7.67
C ALA A 233 26.02 0.47 8.70
N SER A 234 26.81 1.50 8.34
CA SER A 234 26.96 2.72 9.14
C SER A 234 25.65 3.50 9.24
N ASP A 235 25.59 4.48 10.14
CA ASP A 235 24.43 5.36 10.31
C ASP A 235 24.11 6.19 9.06
N ALA A 236 25.05 6.32 8.11
CA ALA A 236 24.80 6.97 6.82
C ALA A 236 23.67 6.31 6.01
N TYR A 237 23.44 5.02 6.21
CA TYR A 237 22.37 4.26 5.55
C TYR A 237 21.06 4.20 6.35
N ARG A 238 20.92 5.05 7.37
CA ARG A 238 19.67 5.25 8.10
C ARG A 238 18.84 6.31 7.41
N TRP A 239 17.53 6.11 7.36
CA TRP A 239 16.60 7.11 6.87
C TRP A 239 15.39 7.29 7.78
N PHE A 240 14.79 8.44 7.62
CA PHE A 240 13.41 8.73 8.02
C PHE A 240 12.62 9.06 6.76
N SER A 241 11.39 8.57 6.64
CA SER A 241 10.53 8.96 5.54
C SER A 241 9.16 9.44 6.03
N PHE A 242 8.60 10.35 5.24
CA PHE A 242 7.23 10.80 5.38
C PHE A 242 6.55 10.72 4.01
N GLY A 243 5.35 10.14 3.96
CA GLY A 243 4.64 9.92 2.73
C GLY A 243 3.16 10.24 2.82
N VAL A 244 2.58 10.38 1.65
CA VAL A 244 1.13 10.58 1.45
C VAL A 244 0.64 9.64 0.35
N ARG A 245 -0.61 9.20 0.48
CA ARG A 245 -1.32 8.49 -0.56
C ARG A 245 -2.70 9.10 -0.75
N PHE A 246 -3.04 9.34 -2.00
CA PHE A 246 -4.35 9.84 -2.41
C PHE A 246 -4.95 8.87 -3.44
N THR A 247 -6.15 8.33 -3.14
CA THR A 247 -6.83 7.33 -3.97
C THR A 247 -8.30 7.70 -4.10
N PRO A 248 -8.71 8.47 -5.12
CA PRO A 248 -10.12 8.75 -5.39
C PRO A 248 -10.88 7.47 -5.79
N ALA A 249 -12.16 7.41 -5.47
CA ALA A 249 -12.99 6.22 -5.67
C ALA A 249 -13.19 5.85 -7.16
N SER A 250 -13.31 6.84 -8.04
CA SER A 250 -13.41 6.66 -9.49
C SER A 250 -13.04 7.98 -10.17
N LEU A 251 -12.36 7.88 -11.32
CA LEU A 251 -11.99 9.04 -12.15
C LEU A 251 -12.51 8.92 -13.58
N PHE A 252 -12.88 7.70 -14.04
CA PHE A 252 -13.41 7.43 -15.37
C PHE A 252 -14.26 6.16 -15.42
#